data_9736c949964edcdc118e03b9da200a0e
#
_entry.id   9736c949964edcdc118e03b9da200a0e
#
_cell.length_a   1.000
_cell.length_b   1.000
_cell.length_c   1.000
_cell.angle_alpha   90.00
_cell.angle_beta   90.00
_cell.angle_gamma   90.00
#
_symmetry.space_group_name_H-M   'P 1'
#
loop_
_entity.id
_entity.type
_entity.pdbx_description
1 polymer ?
#
loop_
_entity_poly.entity_id
_entity_poly.type
_entity_poly.pdbx_seq_one_letter_code
_entity_poly.pdbx_strand_id
1 'polypeptide(L)'
;FLLYRFLLLIKKSFAYDKSDIFYFGFTIGLLALSRQWAFLLFPAYFLLYFFIKKEHKLRYFKFLTYTFFIGFLISSWFYINLYIEYGSFTKFNQEPIPFSLKNQPLSFYLPIGNEASMVFTKPIRPYFQNQFLPILYSDLWGDYWGYFTFTSRNLEIGRNQLVIGDYLARVNIVSLIPTLLLFSGLRHSFKYIKNIDRSFKEYFNLYLSIAVFISLFGYLWFLISFPQPGGDTNKATYIIHLFHLLGLMAVFKLEDLKQKNYRSYFSIMLVLF
;
A
#
# COMPACT_ATOMS: atom_id res chain seq x y z
N PHE A 1 6.99 -3.08 -13.41
CA PHE A 1 7.41 -4.29 -14.14
C PHE A 1 6.73 -5.55 -13.59
N LEU A 2 6.85 -5.85 -12.28
CA LEU A 2 6.27 -7.06 -11.67
C LEU A 2 4.77 -7.17 -11.91
N LEU A 3 4.00 -6.11 -11.65
CA LEU A 3 2.55 -6.08 -11.85
C LEU A 3 2.17 -6.31 -13.33
N TYR A 4 2.93 -5.74 -14.25
CA TYR A 4 2.71 -5.95 -15.69
C TYR A 4 2.96 -7.41 -16.10
N ARG A 5 4.08 -8.00 -15.64
CA ARG A 5 4.37 -9.43 -15.92
C ARG A 5 3.30 -10.33 -15.30
N PHE A 6 2.82 -10.00 -14.12
CA PHE A 6 1.75 -10.73 -13.47
C PHE A 6 0.42 -10.63 -14.24
N LEU A 7 0.08 -9.44 -14.75
CA LEU A 7 -1.09 -9.26 -15.62
C LEU A 7 -0.98 -10.11 -16.88
N LEU A 8 0.19 -10.19 -17.51
CA LEU A 8 0.42 -11.03 -18.68
C LEU A 8 0.26 -12.52 -18.35
N LEU A 9 0.75 -12.98 -17.20
CA LEU A 9 0.58 -14.35 -16.73
C LEU A 9 -0.89 -14.70 -16.57
N ILE A 10 -1.67 -13.84 -15.93
CA ILE A 10 -3.12 -14.04 -15.77
C ILE A 10 -3.81 -14.06 -17.14
N LYS A 11 -3.45 -13.15 -18.05
CA LYS A 11 -4.00 -13.07 -19.41
C LYS A 11 -3.76 -14.36 -20.21
N LYS A 12 -2.61 -15.02 -19.99
CA LYS A 12 -2.28 -16.33 -20.57
C LYS A 12 -2.91 -17.52 -19.80
N SER A 13 -3.90 -17.30 -18.95
CA SER A 13 -4.50 -18.34 -18.08
C SER A 13 -3.46 -19.10 -17.26
N PHE A 14 -2.52 -18.36 -16.69
CA PHE A 14 -1.39 -18.86 -15.90
C PHE A 14 -0.43 -19.79 -16.67
N ALA A 15 -0.44 -19.78 -18.01
CA ALA A 15 0.62 -20.40 -18.79
C ALA A 15 1.89 -19.55 -18.70
N TYR A 16 3.02 -20.21 -18.51
CA TYR A 16 4.32 -19.56 -18.35
C TYR A 16 5.42 -20.36 -19.05
N ASP A 17 6.46 -19.69 -19.42
CA ASP A 17 7.72 -20.25 -19.93
C ASP A 17 8.87 -20.02 -18.94
N LYS A 18 10.08 -20.49 -19.28
CA LYS A 18 11.28 -20.32 -18.44
C LYS A 18 11.64 -18.84 -18.27
N SER A 19 11.40 -18.00 -19.26
CA SER A 19 11.68 -16.57 -19.21
C SER A 19 10.72 -15.86 -18.25
N ASP A 20 9.45 -16.25 -18.23
CA ASP A 20 8.46 -15.72 -17.27
C ASP A 20 8.89 -16.02 -15.83
N ILE A 21 9.33 -17.27 -15.56
CA ILE A 21 9.84 -17.67 -14.24
C ILE A 21 11.06 -16.84 -13.85
N PHE A 22 12.04 -16.73 -14.75
CA PHE A 22 13.29 -16.02 -14.47
C PHE A 22 13.03 -14.53 -14.19
N TYR A 23 12.37 -13.82 -15.08
CA TYR A 23 12.15 -12.37 -14.90
C TYR A 23 11.26 -12.06 -13.69
N PHE A 24 10.26 -12.89 -13.44
CA PHE A 24 9.41 -12.69 -12.27
C PHE A 24 10.18 -12.95 -10.97
N GLY A 25 10.92 -14.06 -10.89
CA GLY A 25 11.72 -14.43 -9.74
C GLY A 25 12.86 -13.43 -9.49
N PHE A 26 13.55 -12.99 -10.56
CA PHE A 26 14.56 -11.94 -10.47
C PHE A 26 13.99 -10.65 -9.88
N THR A 27 12.82 -10.23 -10.35
CA THR A 27 12.17 -9.02 -9.83
C THR A 27 11.74 -9.16 -8.37
N ILE A 28 11.24 -10.34 -7.97
CA ILE A 28 10.93 -10.64 -6.55
C ILE A 28 12.20 -10.51 -5.69
N GLY A 29 13.32 -11.07 -6.15
CA GLY A 29 14.59 -10.99 -5.42
C GLY A 29 15.10 -9.56 -5.27
N LEU A 30 15.03 -8.75 -6.35
CA LEU A 30 15.38 -7.33 -6.29
C LEU A 30 14.45 -6.53 -5.37
N LEU A 31 13.15 -6.82 -5.39
CA LEU A 31 12.20 -6.19 -4.48
C LEU A 31 12.50 -6.53 -3.02
N ALA A 32 12.83 -7.78 -2.72
CA ALA A 32 13.24 -8.19 -1.39
C ALA A 32 14.49 -7.46 -0.92
N LEU A 33 15.47 -7.21 -1.81
CA LEU A 33 16.68 -6.45 -1.50
C LEU A 33 16.45 -4.94 -1.40
N SER A 34 15.42 -4.40 -2.06
CA SER A 34 15.20 -2.95 -2.12
C SER A 34 14.70 -2.40 -0.78
N ARG A 35 13.68 -3.02 -0.21
CA ARG A 35 13.09 -2.65 1.09
C ARG A 35 12.27 -3.79 1.69
N GLN A 36 12.34 -3.94 2.99
CA GLN A 36 11.53 -4.92 3.75
C GLN A 36 10.01 -4.75 3.54
N TRP A 37 9.54 -3.55 3.26
CA TRP A 37 8.13 -3.24 2.97
C TRP A 37 7.60 -3.95 1.71
N ALA A 38 8.48 -4.35 0.79
CA ALA A 38 8.09 -5.14 -0.37
C ALA A 38 7.53 -6.52 0.00
N PHE A 39 7.90 -7.07 1.16
CA PHE A 39 7.34 -8.32 1.66
C PHE A 39 5.82 -8.27 1.87
N LEU A 40 5.24 -7.09 2.08
CA LEU A 40 3.79 -6.95 2.19
C LEU A 40 3.05 -7.31 0.89
N LEU A 41 3.72 -7.30 -0.25
CA LEU A 41 3.13 -7.71 -1.54
C LEU A 41 3.15 -9.23 -1.74
N PHE A 42 4.09 -9.95 -1.12
CA PHE A 42 4.30 -11.37 -1.42
C PHE A 42 3.15 -12.28 -1.00
N PRO A 43 2.54 -12.14 0.19
CA PRO A 43 1.41 -12.97 0.58
C PRO A 43 0.22 -12.86 -0.38
N ALA A 44 0.05 -11.73 -1.06
CA ALA A 44 -1.05 -11.55 -2.01
C ALA A 44 -1.00 -12.57 -3.17
N TYR A 45 0.21 -12.91 -3.65
CA TYR A 45 0.39 -13.94 -4.68
C TYR A 45 -0.07 -15.30 -4.20
N PHE A 46 0.25 -15.66 -2.95
CA PHE A 46 -0.15 -16.95 -2.37
C PHE A 46 -1.64 -17.00 -2.05
N LEU A 47 -2.21 -15.90 -1.52
CA LEU A 47 -3.65 -15.85 -1.22
C LEU A 47 -4.52 -15.91 -2.47
N LEU A 48 -4.05 -15.37 -3.60
CA LEU A 48 -4.78 -15.48 -4.86
C LEU A 48 -5.01 -16.93 -5.27
N TYR A 49 -4.13 -17.87 -4.88
CA TYR A 49 -4.26 -19.29 -5.16
C TYR A 49 -5.64 -19.87 -4.78
N PHE A 50 -6.21 -19.42 -3.67
CA PHE A 50 -7.51 -19.91 -3.20
C PHE A 50 -8.66 -19.53 -4.13
N PHE A 51 -8.49 -18.49 -4.92
CA PHE A 51 -9.50 -17.95 -5.83
C PHE A 51 -9.33 -18.41 -7.29
N ILE A 52 -8.25 -19.08 -7.61
CA ILE A 52 -7.97 -19.58 -8.97
C ILE A 52 -8.80 -20.85 -9.24
N LYS A 53 -9.28 -21.01 -10.48
CA LYS A 53 -9.98 -22.22 -10.93
C LYS A 53 -9.10 -23.46 -10.74
N LYS A 54 -9.74 -24.56 -10.37
CA LYS A 54 -9.06 -25.84 -10.04
C LYS A 54 -8.09 -26.29 -11.15
N GLU A 55 -8.46 -26.11 -12.41
CA GLU A 55 -7.66 -26.48 -13.58
C GLU A 55 -6.33 -25.72 -13.71
N HIS A 56 -6.26 -24.48 -13.15
CA HIS A 56 -5.06 -23.65 -13.20
C HIS A 56 -4.24 -23.67 -11.89
N LYS A 57 -4.80 -24.20 -10.80
CA LYS A 57 -4.16 -24.15 -9.46
C LYS A 57 -2.76 -24.75 -9.43
N LEU A 58 -2.61 -25.96 -9.96
CA LEU A 58 -1.31 -26.66 -9.95
C LEU A 58 -0.25 -25.87 -10.75
N ARG A 59 -0.65 -25.35 -11.93
CA ARG A 59 0.24 -24.55 -12.78
C ARG A 59 0.68 -23.27 -12.06
N TYR A 60 -0.26 -22.57 -11.47
CA TYR A 60 0.01 -21.37 -10.71
C TYR A 60 0.89 -21.63 -9.49
N PHE A 61 0.62 -22.69 -8.74
CA PHE A 61 1.44 -23.09 -7.60
C PHE A 61 2.90 -23.38 -8.00
N LYS A 62 3.10 -24.16 -9.06
CA LYS A 62 4.44 -24.42 -9.61
C LYS A 62 5.15 -23.11 -10.02
N PHE A 63 4.43 -22.22 -10.69
CA PHE A 63 4.98 -20.90 -11.06
C PHE A 63 5.46 -20.14 -9.83
N LEU A 64 4.63 -20.03 -8.78
CA LEU A 64 5.03 -19.35 -7.54
C LEU A 64 6.26 -20.03 -6.89
N THR A 65 6.25 -21.35 -6.78
CA THR A 65 7.38 -22.08 -6.19
C THR A 65 8.69 -21.77 -6.90
N TYR A 66 8.71 -21.84 -8.23
CA TYR A 66 9.93 -21.57 -8.99
C TYR A 66 10.36 -20.12 -8.92
N THR A 67 9.43 -19.19 -9.02
CA THR A 67 9.75 -17.75 -9.01
C THR A 67 10.22 -17.29 -7.64
N PHE A 68 9.57 -17.73 -6.55
CA PHE A 68 10.00 -17.41 -5.19
C PHE A 68 11.31 -18.10 -4.82
N PHE A 69 11.57 -19.29 -5.36
CA PHE A 69 12.88 -19.94 -5.20
C PHE A 69 14.01 -19.14 -5.84
N ILE A 70 13.81 -18.64 -7.08
CA ILE A 70 14.79 -17.75 -7.73
C ILE A 70 14.94 -16.45 -6.93
N GLY A 71 13.83 -15.85 -6.50
CA GLY A 71 13.86 -14.65 -5.67
C GLY A 71 14.64 -14.85 -4.37
N PHE A 72 14.45 -15.99 -3.71
CA PHE A 72 15.21 -16.38 -2.53
C PHE A 72 16.71 -16.51 -2.84
N LEU A 73 17.10 -17.20 -3.90
CA LEU A 73 18.53 -17.34 -4.26
C LEU A 73 19.20 -15.96 -4.46
N ILE A 74 18.49 -14.99 -5.05
CA ILE A 74 19.02 -13.65 -5.30
C ILE A 74 19.15 -12.84 -4.00
N SER A 75 18.20 -12.98 -3.06
CA SER A 75 18.14 -12.12 -1.87
C SER A 75 18.65 -12.78 -0.59
N SER A 76 18.79 -14.10 -0.55
CA SER A 76 19.08 -14.87 0.66
C SER A 76 20.38 -14.45 1.35
N TRP A 77 21.43 -14.13 0.58
CA TRP A 77 22.72 -13.71 1.13
C TRP A 77 22.59 -12.52 2.10
N PHE A 78 21.77 -11.54 1.75
CA PHE A 78 21.54 -10.37 2.58
C PHE A 78 20.83 -10.73 3.90
N TYR A 79 19.76 -11.55 3.81
CA TYR A 79 18.99 -11.95 5.00
C TYR A 79 19.75 -12.96 5.88
N ILE A 80 20.56 -13.83 5.29
CA ILE A 80 21.45 -14.72 6.04
C ILE A 80 22.49 -13.89 6.81
N ASN A 81 23.10 -12.88 6.18
CA ASN A 81 24.00 -11.98 6.88
C ASN A 81 23.33 -11.23 8.03
N LEU A 82 22.11 -10.69 7.81
CA LEU A 82 21.35 -10.06 8.90
C LEU A 82 21.12 -11.03 10.06
N TYR A 83 20.77 -12.28 9.76
CA TYR A 83 20.56 -13.27 10.79
C TYR A 83 21.85 -13.62 11.56
N ILE A 84 22.96 -13.75 10.87
CA ILE A 84 24.27 -14.04 11.49
C ILE A 84 24.69 -12.87 12.39
N GLU A 85 24.50 -11.62 11.94
CA GLU A 85 24.96 -10.42 12.65
C GLU A 85 24.03 -10.02 13.80
N TYR A 86 22.72 -10.14 13.61
CA TYR A 86 21.71 -9.61 14.56
C TYR A 86 20.79 -10.68 15.16
N GLY A 87 20.92 -11.93 14.79
CA GLY A 87 20.01 -13.00 15.24
C GLY A 87 18.57 -12.88 14.69
N SER A 88 18.35 -12.01 13.70
CA SER A 88 17.03 -11.74 13.13
C SER A 88 17.13 -11.49 11.63
N PHE A 89 16.13 -11.93 10.85
CA PHE A 89 16.01 -11.63 9.41
C PHE A 89 15.57 -10.20 9.12
N THR A 90 15.13 -9.46 10.15
CA THR A 90 14.74 -8.05 10.05
C THR A 90 15.44 -7.27 11.15
N LYS A 91 16.01 -6.10 10.81
CA LYS A 91 16.57 -5.18 11.80
C LYS A 91 15.92 -3.82 11.61
N PHE A 92 15.25 -3.36 12.67
CA PHE A 92 14.71 -2.03 12.76
C PHE A 92 15.56 -1.21 13.75
N ASN A 93 15.48 0.12 13.66
CA ASN A 93 16.20 1.01 14.57
C ASN A 93 15.69 0.94 16.02
N GLN A 94 14.57 0.27 16.23
CA GLN A 94 13.91 0.13 17.51
C GLN A 94 13.53 -1.33 17.72
N GLU A 95 13.51 -1.77 18.97
CA GLU A 95 13.02 -3.09 19.32
C GLU A 95 11.47 -3.09 19.33
N PRO A 96 10.84 -4.14 18.76
CA PRO A 96 9.39 -4.26 18.82
C PRO A 96 8.94 -4.55 20.26
N ILE A 97 7.80 -3.99 20.63
CA ILE A 97 7.11 -4.42 21.85
C ILE A 97 6.07 -5.50 21.51
N PRO A 98 5.67 -6.35 22.48
CA PRO A 98 4.64 -7.35 22.26
C PRO A 98 3.38 -6.72 21.68
N PHE A 99 2.81 -7.34 20.64
CA PHE A 99 1.63 -6.81 19.96
C PHE A 99 0.44 -6.72 20.91
N SER A 100 -0.08 -5.51 21.06
CA SER A 100 -1.33 -5.23 21.77
C SER A 100 -1.99 -4.00 21.18
N LEU A 101 -3.30 -4.04 20.99
CA LEU A 101 -4.05 -2.85 20.55
C LEU A 101 -3.96 -1.69 21.55
N LYS A 102 -3.61 -1.96 22.81
CA LYS A 102 -3.38 -0.95 23.85
C LYS A 102 -2.06 -0.18 23.66
N ASN A 103 -1.18 -0.63 22.78
CA ASN A 103 0.09 0.06 22.46
C ASN A 103 -0.14 1.41 21.77
N GLN A 104 -1.31 1.62 21.21
CA GLN A 104 -1.72 2.88 20.59
C GLN A 104 -2.97 3.43 21.28
N PRO A 105 -3.14 4.76 21.37
CA PRO A 105 -4.33 5.36 21.95
C PRO A 105 -5.56 5.12 21.05
N LEU A 106 -6.76 5.26 21.61
CA LEU A 106 -8.00 5.09 20.83
C LEU A 106 -8.08 6.05 19.65
N SER A 107 -7.60 7.29 19.81
CA SER A 107 -7.54 8.31 18.75
C SER A 107 -6.69 7.88 17.54
N PHE A 108 -5.74 6.98 17.74
CA PHE A 108 -4.96 6.41 16.64
C PHE A 108 -5.83 5.60 15.68
N TYR A 109 -6.74 4.78 16.22
CA TYR A 109 -7.62 3.91 15.44
C TYR A 109 -8.87 4.65 14.92
N LEU A 110 -9.45 5.48 15.78
CA LEU A 110 -10.71 6.18 15.55
C LEU A 110 -10.48 7.69 15.75
N PRO A 111 -10.08 8.40 14.69
CA PRO A 111 -9.95 9.85 14.75
C PRO A 111 -11.35 10.47 14.88
N ILE A 112 -11.74 10.85 16.09
CA ILE A 112 -13.08 11.40 16.41
C ILE A 112 -12.93 12.85 16.86
N GLY A 113 -13.85 13.70 16.43
CA GLY A 113 -13.97 15.09 16.88
C GLY A 113 -12.99 16.06 16.22
N ASN A 114 -12.57 17.06 16.96
CA ASN A 114 -11.73 18.16 16.46
C ASN A 114 -10.36 17.67 15.93
N GLU A 115 -9.82 16.60 16.49
CA GLU A 115 -8.53 16.04 16.08
C GLU A 115 -8.56 15.56 14.62
N ALA A 116 -9.66 14.94 14.18
CA ALA A 116 -9.81 14.50 12.79
C ALA A 116 -9.86 15.67 11.81
N SER A 117 -10.40 16.82 12.21
CA SER A 117 -10.48 18.02 11.38
C SER A 117 -9.12 18.69 11.19
N MET A 118 -8.13 18.42 12.06
CA MET A 118 -6.80 19.00 11.96
C MET A 118 -6.09 18.65 10.66
N VAL A 119 -6.41 17.52 10.04
CA VAL A 119 -5.89 17.15 8.71
C VAL A 119 -6.20 18.19 7.63
N PHE A 120 -7.32 18.93 7.80
CA PHE A 120 -7.77 19.95 6.85
C PHE A 120 -7.53 21.40 7.30
N THR A 121 -7.03 21.59 8.52
CA THR A 121 -6.80 22.93 9.08
C THR A 121 -5.37 23.15 9.53
N LYS A 122 -4.79 22.22 10.27
CA LYS A 122 -3.45 22.33 10.86
C LYS A 122 -2.74 20.98 10.89
N PRO A 123 -2.41 20.38 9.71
CA PRO A 123 -1.80 19.05 9.62
C PRO A 123 -0.30 19.04 9.97
N ILE A 124 0.06 19.73 11.03
CA ILE A 124 1.42 19.84 11.57
C ILE A 124 1.42 19.68 13.08
N ARG A 125 2.52 19.19 13.65
CA ARG A 125 2.68 19.14 15.09
C ARG A 125 2.94 20.53 15.67
N PRO A 126 2.48 20.77 16.89
CA PRO A 126 1.86 19.83 17.87
C PRO A 126 0.34 19.60 17.67
N TYR A 127 -0.28 20.23 16.69
CA TYR A 127 -1.73 20.20 16.50
C TYR A 127 -2.22 18.85 15.95
N PHE A 128 -1.45 18.27 15.04
CA PHE A 128 -1.80 17.00 14.39
C PHE A 128 -1.14 15.83 15.12
N GLN A 129 -1.93 15.15 15.92
CA GLN A 129 -1.45 14.08 16.78
C GLN A 129 -1.35 12.73 16.10
N ASN A 130 -0.89 11.70 16.82
CA ASN A 130 -0.75 10.34 16.35
C ASN A 130 -2.10 9.73 15.97
N GLN A 131 -2.43 9.73 14.68
CA GLN A 131 -3.65 9.18 14.10
C GLN A 131 -3.29 8.39 12.84
N PHE A 132 -3.76 7.15 12.73
CA PHE A 132 -3.35 6.27 11.63
C PHE A 132 -3.76 6.82 10.25
N LEU A 133 -5.06 6.87 10.00
CA LEU A 133 -5.56 7.23 8.66
C LEU A 133 -5.35 8.72 8.30
N PRO A 134 -5.59 9.68 9.20
CA PRO A 134 -5.36 11.08 8.88
C PRO A 134 -3.91 11.42 8.53
N ILE A 135 -2.94 10.88 9.28
CA ILE A 135 -1.52 11.09 8.98
C ILE A 135 -1.16 10.42 7.65
N LEU A 136 -1.55 9.15 7.48
CA LEU A 136 -1.29 8.44 6.24
C LEU A 136 -1.87 9.15 5.01
N TYR A 137 -3.08 9.71 5.14
CA TYR A 137 -3.73 10.49 4.10
C TYR A 137 -2.94 11.75 3.75
N SER A 138 -2.57 12.53 4.76
CA SER A 138 -1.79 13.77 4.56
C SER A 138 -0.43 13.49 3.92
N ASP A 139 0.25 12.46 4.38
CA ASP A 139 1.54 12.04 3.85
C ASP A 139 1.45 11.56 2.39
N LEU A 140 0.43 10.77 2.06
CA LEU A 140 0.25 10.26 0.69
C LEU A 140 0.04 11.38 -0.33
N TRP A 141 -0.61 12.47 0.04
CA TRP A 141 -0.97 13.53 -0.88
C TRP A 141 -0.03 14.73 -0.87
N GLY A 142 0.56 15.07 0.27
CA GLY A 142 1.31 16.32 0.38
C GLY A 142 2.62 16.26 1.13
N ASP A 143 2.79 15.32 2.05
CA ASP A 143 3.97 15.21 2.89
C ASP A 143 4.58 13.79 2.87
N TYR A 144 4.83 13.30 1.70
CA TYR A 144 5.31 11.94 1.44
C TYR A 144 6.38 11.41 2.42
N TRP A 145 7.30 12.28 2.84
CA TRP A 145 8.36 11.93 3.78
C TRP A 145 7.94 12.08 5.25
N GLY A 146 6.75 12.62 5.53
CA GLY A 146 6.32 12.98 6.87
C GLY A 146 7.18 14.10 7.48
N TYR A 147 7.77 14.95 6.64
CA TYR A 147 8.70 15.96 7.10
C TYR A 147 7.98 17.07 7.87
N PHE A 148 6.88 17.58 7.33
CA PHE A 148 6.13 18.70 7.91
C PHE A 148 5.20 18.24 9.02
N THR A 149 4.57 17.09 8.85
CA THR A 149 3.70 16.49 9.86
C THR A 149 4.47 16.18 11.15
N PHE A 150 5.77 15.86 11.06
CA PHE A 150 6.58 15.41 12.19
C PHE A 150 7.61 16.40 12.72
N THR A 151 7.85 17.52 12.05
CA THR A 151 8.85 18.50 12.50
C THR A 151 8.32 19.41 13.61
N SER A 152 8.19 18.88 14.82
CA SER A 152 8.07 19.73 16.03
C SER A 152 9.44 20.25 16.53
N ARG A 153 10.53 19.87 15.86
CA ARG A 153 11.88 20.02 16.42
C ARG A 153 12.41 21.45 16.49
N ASN A 154 11.84 22.39 15.75
CA ASN A 154 12.27 23.79 15.80
C ASN A 154 11.06 24.72 15.66
N LEU A 155 10.45 25.08 16.79
CA LEU A 155 9.47 26.15 16.87
C LEU A 155 10.04 27.50 16.41
N GLU A 156 11.36 27.67 16.36
CA GLU A 156 12.04 28.85 15.79
C GLU A 156 11.89 28.96 14.26
N ILE A 157 11.69 27.83 13.57
CA ILE A 157 11.31 27.78 12.15
C ILE A 157 9.80 28.05 11.98
N GLY A 158 9.09 28.34 13.06
CA GLY A 158 7.64 28.33 13.20
C GLY A 158 6.83 29.15 12.18
N ARG A 159 7.35 30.26 11.65
CA ARG A 159 6.67 30.98 10.57
C ARG A 159 6.55 30.16 9.30
N ASN A 160 7.62 29.48 8.90
CA ASN A 160 7.62 28.66 7.69
C ASN A 160 6.77 27.40 7.88
N GLN A 161 6.74 26.81 9.08
CA GLN A 161 5.91 25.65 9.38
C GLN A 161 4.40 25.96 9.31
N LEU A 162 3.98 27.13 9.81
CA LEU A 162 2.59 27.55 9.70
C LEU A 162 2.15 27.75 8.24
N VAL A 163 3.00 28.38 7.43
CA VAL A 163 2.73 28.56 5.99
C VAL A 163 2.66 27.21 5.28
N ILE A 164 3.56 26.29 5.60
CA ILE A 164 3.58 24.93 5.04
C ILE A 164 2.36 24.14 5.52
N GLY A 165 1.97 24.27 6.79
CA GLY A 165 0.77 23.65 7.32
C GLY A 165 -0.50 24.10 6.62
N ASP A 166 -0.63 25.40 6.33
CA ASP A 166 -1.74 25.94 5.53
C ASP A 166 -1.75 25.39 4.10
N TYR A 167 -0.58 25.30 3.47
CA TYR A 167 -0.44 24.68 2.17
C TYR A 167 -0.86 23.20 2.19
N LEU A 168 -0.35 22.45 3.14
CA LEU A 168 -0.66 21.03 3.28
C LEU A 168 -2.16 20.81 3.58
N ALA A 169 -2.80 21.67 4.38
CA ALA A 169 -4.23 21.63 4.62
C ALA A 169 -5.03 21.82 3.32
N ARG A 170 -4.63 22.76 2.47
CA ARG A 170 -5.27 22.96 1.15
C ARG A 170 -5.07 21.77 0.23
N VAL A 171 -3.86 21.20 0.19
CA VAL A 171 -3.59 19.96 -0.56
C VAL A 171 -4.51 18.84 -0.08
N ASN A 172 -4.66 18.66 1.22
CA ASN A 172 -5.54 17.65 1.80
C ASN A 172 -7.01 17.86 1.41
N ILE A 173 -7.50 19.09 1.35
CA ILE A 173 -8.87 19.40 0.90
C ILE A 173 -9.05 19.02 -0.57
N VAL A 174 -8.15 19.48 -1.45
CA VAL A 174 -8.24 19.21 -2.90
C VAL A 174 -8.13 17.71 -3.18
N SER A 175 -7.31 17.01 -2.42
CA SER A 175 -7.09 15.57 -2.58
C SER A 175 -8.27 14.68 -2.15
N LEU A 176 -9.32 15.24 -1.56
CA LEU A 176 -10.54 14.47 -1.25
C LEU A 176 -11.17 13.86 -2.52
N ILE A 177 -11.19 14.63 -3.62
CA ILE A 177 -11.80 14.17 -4.87
C ILE A 177 -11.08 12.94 -5.44
N PRO A 178 -9.76 12.98 -5.72
CA PRO A 178 -9.06 11.81 -6.19
C PRO A 178 -9.05 10.67 -5.15
N THR A 179 -9.09 10.96 -3.85
CA THR A 179 -9.21 9.93 -2.81
C THR A 179 -10.54 9.17 -2.92
N LEU A 180 -11.65 9.87 -3.13
CA LEU A 180 -12.95 9.22 -3.37
C LEU A 180 -12.91 8.32 -4.62
N LEU A 181 -12.17 8.72 -5.66
CA LEU A 181 -11.97 7.88 -6.84
C LEU A 181 -11.18 6.62 -6.51
N LEU A 182 -10.11 6.72 -5.71
CA LEU A 182 -9.33 5.55 -5.26
C LEU A 182 -10.20 4.57 -4.47
N PHE A 183 -10.99 5.06 -3.51
CA PHE A 183 -11.94 4.23 -2.76
C PHE A 183 -13.05 3.65 -3.63
N SER A 184 -13.53 4.39 -4.62
CA SER A 184 -14.49 3.89 -5.60
C SER A 184 -13.92 2.73 -6.42
N GLY A 185 -12.63 2.80 -6.79
CA GLY A 185 -11.89 1.70 -7.43
C GLY A 185 -11.80 0.47 -6.54
N LEU A 186 -11.42 0.65 -5.29
CA LEU A 186 -11.37 -0.42 -4.30
C LEU A 186 -12.74 -1.08 -4.12
N ARG A 187 -13.80 -0.28 -3.90
CA ARG A 187 -15.17 -0.80 -3.78
C ARG A 187 -15.62 -1.57 -5.03
N HIS A 188 -15.24 -1.09 -6.21
CA HIS A 188 -15.57 -1.76 -7.47
C HIS A 188 -14.96 -3.16 -7.53
N SER A 189 -13.74 -3.32 -7.05
CA SER A 189 -13.01 -4.59 -7.08
C SER A 189 -13.63 -5.67 -6.16
N PHE A 190 -14.34 -5.28 -5.11
CA PHE A 190 -15.04 -6.23 -4.23
C PHE A 190 -16.14 -7.05 -4.93
N LYS A 191 -16.69 -6.54 -6.03
CA LYS A 191 -17.68 -7.27 -6.82
C LYS A 191 -17.13 -8.60 -7.35
N TYR A 192 -15.81 -8.66 -7.60
CA TYR A 192 -15.16 -9.81 -8.20
C TYR A 192 -14.81 -10.93 -7.22
N ILE A 193 -14.93 -10.70 -5.91
CA ILE A 193 -14.62 -11.71 -4.89
C ILE A 193 -15.56 -12.92 -5.03
N LYS A 194 -16.83 -12.67 -5.34
CA LYS A 194 -17.87 -13.72 -5.41
C LYS A 194 -17.96 -14.41 -6.78
N ASN A 195 -17.32 -13.87 -7.81
CA ASN A 195 -17.40 -14.44 -9.15
C ASN A 195 -16.61 -15.75 -9.21
N ILE A 196 -17.21 -16.81 -9.79
CA ILE A 196 -16.56 -18.09 -10.03
C ILE A 196 -15.78 -18.03 -11.35
N ASP A 197 -16.42 -17.51 -12.40
CA ASP A 197 -15.83 -17.36 -13.74
C ASP A 197 -15.24 -15.97 -13.90
N ARG A 198 -13.96 -15.83 -13.55
CA ARG A 198 -13.26 -14.55 -13.62
C ARG A 198 -12.54 -14.36 -14.93
N SER A 199 -12.73 -13.18 -15.51
CA SER A 199 -11.86 -12.66 -16.57
C SER A 199 -10.47 -12.35 -16.02
N PHE A 200 -9.49 -12.13 -16.91
CA PHE A 200 -8.14 -11.74 -16.48
C PHE A 200 -8.13 -10.40 -15.70
N LYS A 201 -8.99 -9.44 -16.07
CA LYS A 201 -9.12 -8.16 -15.35
C LYS A 201 -9.65 -8.36 -13.93
N GLU A 202 -10.60 -9.28 -13.75
CA GLU A 202 -11.17 -9.58 -12.44
C GLU A 202 -10.18 -10.30 -11.52
N TYR A 203 -9.38 -11.25 -12.02
CA TYR A 203 -8.29 -11.86 -11.26
C TYR A 203 -7.26 -10.82 -10.85
N PHE A 204 -6.89 -9.92 -11.75
CA PHE A 204 -5.91 -8.89 -11.44
C PHE A 204 -6.43 -7.90 -10.40
N ASN A 205 -7.69 -7.44 -10.52
CA ASN A 205 -8.33 -6.59 -9.52
C ASN A 205 -8.44 -7.27 -8.15
N LEU A 206 -8.74 -8.57 -8.13
CA LEU A 206 -8.76 -9.35 -6.90
C LEU A 206 -7.37 -9.40 -6.24
N TYR A 207 -6.33 -9.66 -7.04
CA TYR A 207 -4.94 -9.60 -6.55
C TYR A 207 -4.61 -8.22 -5.96
N LEU A 208 -4.94 -7.13 -6.67
CA LEU A 208 -4.72 -5.76 -6.18
C LEU A 208 -5.44 -5.52 -4.86
N SER A 209 -6.70 -5.97 -4.73
CA SER A 209 -7.47 -5.84 -3.48
C SER A 209 -6.80 -6.58 -2.33
N ILE A 210 -6.39 -7.82 -2.54
CA ILE A 210 -5.68 -8.62 -1.53
C ILE A 210 -4.38 -7.91 -1.12
N ALA A 211 -3.60 -7.42 -2.08
CA ALA A 211 -2.34 -6.72 -1.82
C ALA A 211 -2.55 -5.42 -1.04
N VAL A 212 -3.62 -4.65 -1.34
CA VAL A 212 -4.00 -3.44 -0.59
C VAL A 212 -4.29 -3.77 0.87
N PHE A 213 -5.12 -4.79 1.14
CA PHE A 213 -5.45 -5.16 2.51
C PHE A 213 -4.25 -5.69 3.29
N ILE A 214 -3.44 -6.56 2.68
CA ILE A 214 -2.22 -7.07 3.33
C ILE A 214 -1.28 -5.92 3.66
N SER A 215 -1.11 -4.97 2.75
CA SER A 215 -0.25 -3.80 2.97
C SER A 215 -0.76 -2.93 4.12
N LEU A 216 -2.08 -2.64 4.16
CA LEU A 216 -2.67 -1.85 5.23
C LEU A 216 -2.58 -2.56 6.59
N PHE A 217 -2.95 -3.85 6.65
CA PHE A 217 -2.90 -4.61 7.90
C PHE A 217 -1.48 -4.85 8.37
N GLY A 218 -0.55 -5.17 7.46
CA GLY A 218 0.86 -5.35 7.81
C GLY A 218 1.49 -4.04 8.31
N TYR A 219 1.14 -2.91 7.70
CA TYR A 219 1.59 -1.62 8.16
C TYR A 219 0.98 -1.21 9.51
N LEU A 220 -0.31 -1.45 9.70
CA LEU A 220 -0.97 -1.23 10.98
C LEU A 220 -0.36 -2.10 12.08
N TRP A 221 -0.09 -3.39 11.80
CA TRP A 221 0.62 -4.27 12.73
C TRP A 221 1.99 -3.72 13.11
N PHE A 222 2.75 -3.21 12.13
CA PHE A 222 4.04 -2.57 12.39
C PHE A 222 3.90 -1.37 13.33
N LEU A 223 2.98 -0.45 13.05
CA LEU A 223 2.78 0.75 13.88
C LEU A 223 2.35 0.42 15.31
N ILE A 224 1.63 -0.67 15.51
CA ILE A 224 1.23 -1.16 16.84
C ILE A 224 2.41 -1.80 17.57
N SER A 225 3.30 -2.48 16.84
CA SER A 225 4.48 -3.15 17.41
C SER A 225 5.65 -2.18 17.66
N PHE A 226 5.67 -1.03 16.96
CA PHE A 226 6.68 0.02 17.10
C PHE A 226 5.99 1.37 17.39
N PRO A 227 5.29 1.52 18.53
CA PRO A 227 4.57 2.73 18.86
C PRO A 227 5.53 3.87 19.14
N GLN A 228 5.25 5.02 18.55
CA GLN A 228 5.93 6.27 18.88
C GLN A 228 4.91 7.26 19.41
N PRO A 229 5.13 7.88 20.57
CA PRO A 229 4.17 8.81 21.19
C PRO A 229 3.75 9.94 20.25
N GLY A 230 4.66 10.34 19.40
CA GLY A 230 4.38 11.36 18.41
C GLY A 230 3.88 10.85 17.05
N GLY A 231 3.77 9.53 16.80
CA GLY A 231 3.40 8.96 15.49
C GLY A 231 4.51 9.01 14.44
N ASP A 232 5.78 9.21 14.85
CA ASP A 232 6.93 9.38 13.94
C ASP A 232 7.21 8.17 13.03
N THR A 233 6.62 7.02 13.35
CA THR A 233 6.70 5.81 12.52
C THR A 233 5.63 5.76 11.43
N ASN A 234 4.57 6.55 11.54
CA ASN A 234 3.50 6.60 10.54
C ASN A 234 3.90 7.51 9.38
N LYS A 235 4.46 6.93 8.31
CA LYS A 235 4.92 7.66 7.11
C LYS A 235 4.50 6.94 5.84
N ALA A 236 3.94 7.67 4.88
CA ALA A 236 3.50 7.10 3.60
C ALA A 236 4.64 6.45 2.80
N THR A 237 5.87 6.90 2.99
CA THR A 237 7.07 6.33 2.32
C THR A 237 7.23 4.83 2.56
N TYR A 238 6.69 4.28 3.65
CA TYR A 238 6.76 2.85 3.94
C TYR A 238 5.78 2.02 3.09
N ILE A 239 4.64 2.58 2.73
CA ILE A 239 3.60 1.89 1.97
C ILE A 239 3.17 2.64 0.71
N ILE A 240 4.09 3.39 0.09
CA ILE A 240 3.80 4.15 -1.15
C ILE A 240 3.24 3.26 -2.26
N HIS A 241 3.62 2.00 -2.30
CA HIS A 241 3.06 1.03 -3.24
C HIS A 241 1.54 0.89 -3.12
N LEU A 242 0.96 1.11 -1.93
CA LEU A 242 -0.48 1.13 -1.71
C LEU A 242 -1.17 2.16 -2.61
N PHE A 243 -0.61 3.36 -2.72
CA PHE A 243 -1.14 4.42 -3.58
C PHE A 243 -1.17 3.98 -5.05
N HIS A 244 -0.11 3.34 -5.53
CA HIS A 244 -0.05 2.81 -6.88
C HIS A 244 -1.07 1.69 -7.13
N LEU A 245 -1.25 0.78 -6.16
CA LEU A 245 -2.25 -0.29 -6.26
C LEU A 245 -3.67 0.28 -6.34
N LEU A 246 -4.01 1.23 -5.47
CA LEU A 246 -5.29 1.92 -5.47
C LEU A 246 -5.51 2.72 -6.76
N GLY A 247 -4.46 3.39 -7.27
CA GLY A 247 -4.50 4.10 -8.55
C GLY A 247 -4.85 3.18 -9.72
N LEU A 248 -4.22 2.01 -9.81
CA LEU A 248 -4.56 1.01 -10.82
C LEU A 248 -6.02 0.55 -10.73
N MET A 249 -6.54 0.34 -9.51
CA MET A 249 -7.94 -0.04 -9.30
C MET A 249 -8.89 1.09 -9.73
N ALA A 250 -8.52 2.35 -9.47
CA ALA A 250 -9.28 3.51 -9.94
C ALA A 250 -9.32 3.59 -11.47
N VAL A 251 -8.19 3.31 -12.15
CA VAL A 251 -8.12 3.26 -13.62
C VAL A 251 -9.07 2.21 -14.18
N PHE A 252 -9.11 1.00 -13.61
CA PHE A 252 -10.07 -0.03 -14.05
C PHE A 252 -11.52 0.40 -13.82
N LYS A 253 -11.81 1.11 -12.75
CA LYS A 253 -13.14 1.68 -12.50
C LYS A 253 -13.50 2.74 -13.53
N LEU A 254 -12.56 3.63 -13.88
CA LEU A 254 -12.77 4.65 -14.90
C LEU A 254 -12.97 4.04 -16.29
N GLU A 255 -12.22 2.98 -16.62
CA GLU A 255 -12.41 2.24 -17.87
C GLU A 255 -13.81 1.63 -17.97
N ASP A 256 -14.30 1.00 -16.90
CA ASP A 256 -15.65 0.45 -16.83
C ASP A 256 -16.73 1.55 -16.96
N LEU A 257 -16.52 2.70 -16.32
CA LEU A 257 -17.40 3.86 -16.45
C LEU A 257 -17.41 4.42 -17.87
N LYS A 258 -16.26 4.53 -18.51
CA LYS A 258 -16.15 5.00 -19.89
C LYS A 258 -16.97 4.13 -20.85
N GLN A 259 -16.95 2.82 -20.65
CA GLN A 259 -17.68 1.87 -21.49
C GLN A 259 -19.19 1.88 -21.23
N LYS A 260 -19.61 2.02 -19.97
CA LYS A 260 -21.02 1.90 -19.56
C LYS A 260 -21.75 3.24 -19.52
N ASN A 261 -21.07 4.29 -19.11
CA ASN A 261 -21.63 5.63 -18.92
C ASN A 261 -20.59 6.72 -19.20
N TYR A 262 -20.38 7.00 -20.47
CA TYR A 262 -19.41 8.01 -20.92
C TYR A 262 -19.62 9.39 -20.31
N ARG A 263 -20.88 9.80 -20.06
CA ARG A 263 -21.22 11.09 -19.48
C ARG A 263 -20.67 11.22 -18.05
N SER A 264 -20.88 10.19 -17.22
CA SER A 264 -20.32 10.14 -15.86
C SER A 264 -18.80 10.12 -15.87
N TYR A 265 -18.19 9.36 -16.79
CA TYR A 265 -16.74 9.37 -16.97
C TYR A 265 -16.21 10.77 -17.28
N PHE A 266 -16.82 11.45 -18.26
CA PHE A 266 -16.42 12.80 -18.67
C PHE A 266 -16.57 13.81 -17.53
N SER A 267 -17.67 13.75 -16.75
CA SER A 267 -17.88 14.62 -15.59
C SER A 267 -16.79 14.43 -14.52
N ILE A 268 -16.38 13.19 -14.24
CA ILE A 268 -15.29 12.89 -13.29
C ILE A 268 -13.98 13.46 -13.81
N MET A 269 -13.68 13.29 -15.09
CA MET A 269 -12.45 13.82 -15.69
C MET A 269 -12.39 15.34 -15.62
N LEU A 270 -13.49 16.05 -15.85
CA LEU A 270 -13.57 17.52 -15.71
C LEU A 270 -13.32 18.02 -14.29
N VAL A 271 -13.62 17.20 -13.27
CA VAL A 271 -13.40 17.58 -11.87
C VAL A 271 -11.97 17.28 -11.41
N LEU A 272 -11.29 16.34 -12.08
CA LEU A 272 -9.91 15.95 -11.75
C LEU A 272 -8.85 16.84 -12.41
N PHE A 273 -9.19 17.49 -13.53
CA PHE A 273 -8.33 18.42 -14.29
C PHE A 273 -8.85 19.83 -14.28
#